data_c4199c140188aa4eecb8c14492aa4804
#
_entry.id   c4199c140188aa4eecb8c14492aa4804
#
_cell.length_a   1.000
_cell.length_b   1.000
_cell.length_c   1.000
_cell.angle_alpha   90.00
_cell.angle_beta   90.00
_cell.angle_gamma   90.00
#
_symmetry.space_group_name_H-M   'P 1'
#
loop_
_entity.id
_entity.type
_entity.pdbx_description
1 polymer ?
#
loop_
_entity_poly.entity_id
_entity_poly.type
_entity_poly.pdbx_seq_one_letter_code
_entity_poly.pdbx_strand_id
1 'polypeptide(L)'
;MAGARIARTLIYQIGAKKRWKKLENSSFVKIELGSGAKKGKDGWTTVDQFGADINWDLRRGIPLPNESVDKIYSSHLLEHIPYQQLIPFLRECRRVMKSDAEFSVCVPNFRLYVDAYKNKTLFRNRDTWWQPGIVDTGSSIDQLNYLAYMLDEHKYMFDEENLINTLTQAGFSNAQLREFDGELDLLERDFESIYAFAEK
;
A
#
# COMPACT_ATOMS: atom_id res chain seq x y z
N MET A 1 -20.62 21.20 15.40
CA MET A 1 -19.76 20.04 15.10
C MET A 1 -18.99 20.16 13.77
N ALA A 2 -19.50 20.83 12.74
CA ALA A 2 -18.79 21.06 11.46
C ALA A 2 -17.52 21.91 11.58
N GLY A 3 -17.53 22.98 12.38
CA GLY A 3 -16.38 23.88 12.55
C GLY A 3 -15.15 23.24 13.18
N ALA A 4 -15.35 22.35 14.17
CA ALA A 4 -14.23 21.63 14.81
C ALA A 4 -13.57 20.61 13.86
N ARG A 5 -14.34 20.01 12.94
CA ARG A 5 -13.86 19.08 11.92
C ARG A 5 -13.02 19.81 10.86
N ILE A 6 -13.47 20.98 10.43
CA ILE A 6 -12.75 21.85 9.46
C ILE A 6 -11.43 22.36 10.07
N ALA A 7 -11.45 22.81 11.33
CA ALA A 7 -10.26 23.29 12.02
C ALA A 7 -9.21 22.18 12.21
N ARG A 8 -9.63 20.96 12.61
CA ARG A 8 -8.73 19.79 12.68
C ARG A 8 -8.11 19.47 11.32
N THR A 9 -8.90 19.42 10.25
CA THR A 9 -8.42 19.16 8.89
C THR A 9 -7.39 20.19 8.44
N LEU A 10 -7.61 21.48 8.72
CA LEU A 10 -6.66 22.55 8.41
C LEU A 10 -5.36 22.44 9.18
N ILE A 11 -5.40 22.15 10.48
CA ILE A 11 -4.21 21.96 11.32
C ILE A 11 -3.37 20.78 10.84
N TYR A 12 -4.02 19.65 10.50
CA TYR A 12 -3.32 18.48 9.92
C TYR A 12 -2.66 18.81 8.59
N GLN A 13 -3.31 19.57 7.71
CA GLN A 13 -2.76 19.96 6.42
C GLN A 13 -1.56 20.91 6.54
N ILE A 14 -1.60 21.86 7.48
CA ILE A 14 -0.46 22.77 7.73
C ILE A 14 0.75 21.98 8.26
N GLY A 15 0.54 21.06 9.20
CA GLY A 15 1.57 20.19 9.73
C GLY A 15 2.18 19.27 8.65
N ALA A 16 1.34 18.70 7.79
CA ALA A 16 1.77 17.86 6.68
C ALA A 16 2.63 18.66 5.67
N LYS A 17 2.19 19.86 5.24
CA LYS A 17 2.94 20.70 4.32
C LYS A 17 4.34 21.04 4.83
N LYS A 18 4.48 21.36 6.14
CA LYS A 18 5.78 21.65 6.75
C LYS A 18 6.71 20.43 6.73
N ARG A 19 6.15 19.23 6.96
CA ARG A 19 6.92 17.98 6.94
C ARG A 19 7.34 17.58 5.52
N TRP A 20 6.45 17.74 4.53
CA TRP A 20 6.80 17.57 3.12
C TRP A 20 7.93 18.50 2.70
N LYS A 21 7.88 19.78 3.09
CA LYS A 21 8.94 20.77 2.80
C LYS A 21 10.26 20.41 3.48
N LYS A 22 10.22 19.86 4.70
CA LYS A 22 11.44 19.34 5.36
C LYS A 22 12.03 18.17 4.60
N LEU A 23 11.16 17.24 4.12
CA LEU A 23 11.57 16.05 3.39
C LEU A 23 12.19 16.42 2.02
N GLU A 24 11.60 17.39 1.31
CA GLU A 24 12.12 17.94 0.05
C GLU A 24 13.57 18.46 0.16
N ASN A 25 13.96 18.97 1.33
CA ASN A 25 15.32 19.49 1.58
C ASN A 25 16.29 18.40 2.12
N SER A 26 15.87 17.15 2.20
CA SER A 26 16.73 16.05 2.66
C SER A 26 17.60 15.54 1.52
N SER A 27 18.84 15.16 1.82
CA SER A 27 19.78 14.62 0.83
C SER A 27 19.42 13.21 0.38
N PHE A 28 18.74 12.45 1.24
CA PHE A 28 18.27 11.09 0.98
C PHE A 28 16.86 10.92 1.53
N VAL A 29 15.92 10.53 0.67
CA VAL A 29 14.48 10.48 0.96
C VAL A 29 13.95 9.07 0.82
N LYS A 30 13.50 8.47 1.93
CA LYS A 30 12.78 7.21 1.96
C LYS A 30 11.36 7.45 2.47
N ILE A 31 10.35 7.01 1.72
CA ILE A 31 8.94 7.15 2.12
C ILE A 31 8.22 5.80 2.11
N GLU A 32 7.46 5.55 3.15
CA GLU A 32 6.54 4.42 3.24
C GLU A 32 5.11 4.93 3.05
N LEU A 33 4.43 4.48 2.01
CA LEU A 33 3.09 4.89 1.63
C LEU A 33 2.05 3.88 2.13
N GLY A 34 0.98 4.36 2.78
CA GLY A 34 -0.05 3.50 3.34
C GLY A 34 0.39 2.77 4.61
N SER A 35 1.18 3.43 5.45
CA SER A 35 1.82 2.83 6.63
C SER A 35 0.87 2.52 7.79
N GLY A 36 -0.40 2.94 7.73
CA GLY A 36 -1.27 2.96 8.89
C GLY A 36 -0.76 3.94 9.96
N ALA A 37 -1.04 3.65 11.23
CA ALA A 37 -0.63 4.50 12.37
C ALA A 37 0.84 4.31 12.77
N LYS A 38 1.68 3.73 11.93
CA LYS A 38 3.09 3.47 12.17
C LYS A 38 3.91 4.75 12.05
N LYS A 39 4.96 4.84 12.86
CA LYS A 39 5.98 5.89 12.75
C LYS A 39 7.22 5.37 12.04
N GLY A 40 7.84 6.24 11.25
CA GLY A 40 9.06 5.90 10.53
C GLY A 40 10.24 5.64 11.47
N LYS A 41 11.08 4.71 11.08
CA LYS A 41 12.37 4.37 11.71
C LYS A 41 13.42 4.21 10.63
N ASP A 42 14.67 4.20 11.01
CA ASP A 42 15.82 3.92 10.10
C ASP A 42 15.85 4.83 8.85
N GLY A 43 15.41 6.09 9.01
CA GLY A 43 15.36 7.10 7.95
C GLY A 43 14.11 7.04 7.06
N TRP A 44 13.18 6.12 7.29
CA TRP A 44 11.88 6.12 6.61
C TRP A 44 10.96 7.20 7.16
N THR A 45 10.22 7.85 6.28
CA THR A 45 9.11 8.74 6.63
C THR A 45 7.81 8.09 6.22
N THR A 46 6.94 7.84 7.18
CA THR A 46 5.65 7.19 6.95
C THR A 46 4.58 8.18 6.52
N VAL A 47 3.73 7.76 5.58
CA VAL A 47 2.63 8.56 5.02
C VAL A 47 1.35 7.75 5.02
N ASP A 48 0.33 8.27 5.70
CA ASP A 48 -1.02 7.70 5.70
C ASP A 48 -2.04 8.79 6.00
N GLN A 49 -3.33 8.48 5.89
CA GLN A 49 -4.39 9.44 6.23
C GLN A 49 -4.36 9.83 7.71
N PHE A 50 -4.02 8.89 8.60
CA PHE A 50 -4.02 9.10 10.04
C PHE A 50 -2.86 8.35 10.73
N GLY A 51 -2.29 8.97 11.78
CA GLY A 51 -1.35 8.31 12.67
C GLY A 51 0.09 8.22 12.18
N ALA A 52 0.37 8.42 10.91
CA ALA A 52 1.71 8.39 10.30
C ALA A 52 2.56 9.62 10.68
N ASP A 53 3.80 9.67 10.21
CA ASP A 53 4.62 10.88 10.35
C ASP A 53 4.02 12.03 9.56
N ILE A 54 3.56 11.76 8.34
CA ILE A 54 2.85 12.72 7.51
C ILE A 54 1.43 12.21 7.32
N ASN A 55 0.45 12.90 7.93
CA ASN A 55 -0.95 12.59 7.68
C ASN A 55 -1.38 13.25 6.36
N TRP A 56 -1.54 12.42 5.33
CA TRP A 56 -1.83 12.88 3.97
C TRP A 56 -2.72 11.91 3.23
N ASP A 57 -3.67 12.45 2.48
CA ASP A 57 -4.48 11.67 1.55
C ASP A 57 -3.74 11.50 0.22
N LEU A 58 -3.21 10.31 -0.01
CA LEU A 58 -2.41 9.97 -1.18
C LEU A 58 -3.17 10.11 -2.52
N ARG A 59 -4.51 10.13 -2.50
CA ARG A 59 -5.33 10.42 -3.69
C ARG A 59 -5.13 11.85 -4.22
N ARG A 60 -4.54 12.73 -3.42
CA ARG A 60 -4.18 14.11 -3.78
C ARG A 60 -2.80 14.23 -4.43
N GLY A 61 -2.14 13.12 -4.69
CA GLY A 61 -0.76 13.07 -5.15
C GLY A 61 0.27 13.20 -4.02
N ILE A 62 1.53 13.11 -4.36
CA ILE A 62 2.69 13.23 -3.46
C ILE A 62 3.32 14.61 -3.66
N PRO A 63 3.23 15.54 -2.67
CA PRO A 63 3.67 16.92 -2.85
C PRO A 63 5.19 17.07 -2.71
N LEU A 64 5.92 16.27 -3.47
CA LEU A 64 7.36 16.33 -3.66
C LEU A 64 7.68 16.64 -5.14
N PRO A 65 8.83 17.28 -5.41
CA PRO A 65 9.30 17.49 -6.78
C PRO A 65 9.50 16.19 -7.55
N ASN A 66 9.56 16.27 -8.87
CA ASN A 66 10.04 15.17 -9.68
C ASN A 66 11.46 14.80 -9.23
N GLU A 67 11.80 13.50 -9.28
CA GLU A 67 13.15 13.01 -9.06
C GLU A 67 13.76 13.43 -7.69
N SER A 68 12.96 13.32 -6.64
CA SER A 68 13.35 13.75 -5.29
C SER A 68 13.39 12.61 -4.25
N VAL A 69 12.86 11.43 -4.59
CA VAL A 69 12.73 10.29 -3.67
C VAL A 69 13.71 9.18 -4.07
N ASP A 70 14.46 8.69 -3.10
CA ASP A 70 15.46 7.64 -3.29
C ASP A 70 14.85 6.24 -3.15
N LYS A 71 13.90 6.05 -2.22
CA LYS A 71 13.20 4.78 -2.02
C LYS A 71 11.73 4.98 -1.66
N ILE A 72 10.87 4.19 -2.28
CA ILE A 72 9.46 4.07 -1.89
C ILE A 72 9.20 2.63 -1.44
N TYR A 73 8.50 2.49 -0.33
CA TYR A 73 7.94 1.24 0.14
C TYR A 73 6.43 1.37 0.32
N SER A 74 5.70 0.30 0.01
CA SER A 74 4.26 0.23 0.22
C SER A 74 3.85 -1.20 0.58
N SER A 75 3.14 -1.36 1.69
CA SER A 75 2.68 -2.66 2.16
C SER A 75 1.18 -2.62 2.41
N HIS A 76 0.44 -3.50 1.72
CA HIS A 76 -1.01 -3.63 1.84
C HIS A 76 -1.74 -2.28 1.69
N LEU A 77 -1.41 -1.57 0.62
CA LEU A 77 -2.04 -0.31 0.22
C LEU A 77 -2.69 -0.41 -1.17
N LEU A 78 -2.03 -1.06 -2.15
CA LEU A 78 -2.46 -0.99 -3.54
C LEU A 78 -3.83 -1.63 -3.75
N GLU A 79 -4.17 -2.65 -2.99
CA GLU A 79 -5.47 -3.32 -3.00
C GLU A 79 -6.63 -2.40 -2.56
N HIS A 80 -6.34 -1.35 -1.80
CA HIS A 80 -7.33 -0.35 -1.38
C HIS A 80 -7.57 0.76 -2.42
N ILE A 81 -6.78 0.79 -3.51
CA ILE A 81 -6.88 1.81 -4.54
C ILE A 81 -7.82 1.32 -5.65
N PRO A 82 -8.91 2.06 -5.97
CA PRO A 82 -9.79 1.70 -7.08
C PRO A 82 -9.03 1.57 -8.39
N TYR A 83 -9.39 0.59 -9.20
CA TYR A 83 -8.74 0.27 -10.48
C TYR A 83 -8.44 1.50 -11.34
N GLN A 84 -9.39 2.44 -11.48
CA GLN A 84 -9.23 3.65 -12.29
C GLN A 84 -8.16 4.60 -11.75
N GLN A 85 -7.82 4.49 -10.46
CA GLN A 85 -6.84 5.35 -9.78
C GLN A 85 -5.49 4.65 -9.59
N LEU A 86 -5.41 3.33 -9.75
CA LEU A 86 -4.22 2.54 -9.45
C LEU A 86 -3.04 2.93 -10.35
N ILE A 87 -3.21 2.91 -11.66
CA ILE A 87 -2.15 3.31 -12.60
C ILE A 87 -1.77 4.78 -12.45
N PRO A 88 -2.70 5.74 -12.35
CA PRO A 88 -2.36 7.13 -12.01
C PRO A 88 -1.55 7.27 -10.72
N PHE A 89 -1.92 6.55 -9.65
CA PHE A 89 -1.18 6.58 -8.38
C PHE A 89 0.25 6.04 -8.53
N LEU A 90 0.42 4.92 -9.20
CA LEU A 90 1.75 4.33 -9.45
C LEU A 90 2.62 5.25 -10.32
N ARG A 91 2.04 5.93 -11.31
CA ARG A 91 2.76 6.95 -12.10
C ARG A 91 3.17 8.14 -11.25
N GLU A 92 2.38 8.52 -10.27
CA GLU A 92 2.73 9.57 -9.32
C GLU A 92 3.90 9.14 -8.41
N CYS A 93 3.90 7.89 -7.92
CA CYS A 93 5.05 7.31 -7.23
C CYS A 93 6.31 7.39 -8.11
N ARG A 94 6.20 6.92 -9.35
CA ARG A 94 7.30 6.97 -10.32
C ARG A 94 7.78 8.40 -10.61
N ARG A 95 6.88 9.37 -10.69
CA ARG A 95 7.22 10.78 -10.94
C ARG A 95 8.18 11.34 -9.90
N VAL A 96 7.92 11.06 -8.62
CA VAL A 96 8.75 11.59 -7.53
C VAL A 96 10.04 10.82 -7.33
N MET A 97 10.16 9.60 -7.83
CA MET A 97 11.38 8.79 -7.74
C MET A 97 12.52 9.37 -8.57
N LYS A 98 13.75 9.28 -8.06
CA LYS A 98 14.99 9.53 -8.82
C LYS A 98 15.20 8.43 -9.87
N SER A 99 16.09 8.67 -10.82
CA SER A 99 16.33 7.75 -11.93
C SER A 99 16.83 6.35 -11.51
N ASP A 100 17.51 6.27 -10.38
CA ASP A 100 18.07 5.06 -9.79
C ASP A 100 17.30 4.58 -8.54
N ALA A 101 16.12 5.16 -8.31
CA ALA A 101 15.31 4.84 -7.15
C ALA A 101 14.55 3.52 -7.32
N GLU A 102 14.31 2.88 -6.19
CA GLU A 102 13.61 1.61 -6.06
C GLU A 102 12.21 1.81 -5.43
N PHE A 103 11.20 1.17 -6.03
CA PHE A 103 9.89 1.00 -5.45
C PHE A 103 9.71 -0.45 -5.02
N SER A 104 9.65 -0.67 -3.73
CA SER A 104 9.37 -1.99 -3.15
C SER A 104 7.93 -2.06 -2.66
N VAL A 105 7.23 -3.14 -2.98
CA VAL A 105 5.80 -3.29 -2.72
C VAL A 105 5.45 -4.67 -2.19
N CYS A 106 4.49 -4.70 -1.29
CA CYS A 106 3.88 -5.90 -0.74
C CYS A 106 2.36 -5.78 -0.86
N VAL A 107 1.69 -6.83 -1.35
CA VAL A 107 0.22 -6.91 -1.49
C VAL A 107 -0.28 -8.31 -1.11
N PRO A 108 -1.56 -8.47 -0.73
CA PRO A 108 -2.15 -9.79 -0.52
C PRO A 108 -2.12 -10.65 -1.78
N ASN A 109 -1.81 -11.95 -1.63
CA ASN A 109 -1.83 -12.94 -2.70
C ASN A 109 -3.23 -13.56 -2.86
N PHE A 110 -4.01 -13.08 -3.81
CA PHE A 110 -5.35 -13.59 -4.05
C PHE A 110 -5.35 -15.04 -4.59
N ARG A 111 -4.29 -15.44 -5.28
CA ARG A 111 -4.14 -16.82 -5.81
C ARG A 111 -4.29 -17.88 -4.72
N LEU A 112 -3.74 -17.65 -3.53
CA LEU A 112 -3.82 -18.60 -2.41
C LEU A 112 -5.27 -18.89 -2.01
N TYR A 113 -6.12 -17.87 -2.02
CA TYR A 113 -7.54 -18.00 -1.71
C TYR A 113 -8.32 -18.69 -2.84
N VAL A 114 -7.97 -18.39 -4.10
CA VAL A 114 -8.56 -19.05 -5.28
C VAL A 114 -8.24 -20.55 -5.29
N ASP A 115 -7.00 -20.91 -5.02
CA ASP A 115 -6.57 -22.30 -5.00
C ASP A 115 -7.21 -23.07 -3.83
N ALA A 116 -7.30 -22.46 -2.66
CA ALA A 116 -8.05 -23.05 -1.55
C ALA A 116 -9.52 -23.26 -1.88
N TYR A 117 -10.17 -22.29 -2.55
CA TYR A 117 -11.55 -22.44 -3.01
C TYR A 117 -11.72 -23.60 -3.99
N LYS A 118 -10.85 -23.72 -5.01
CA LYS A 118 -10.87 -24.83 -5.98
C LYS A 118 -10.70 -26.18 -5.30
N ASN A 119 -9.83 -26.25 -4.31
CA ASN A 119 -9.52 -27.47 -3.56
C ASN A 119 -10.55 -27.76 -2.44
N LYS A 120 -11.59 -26.94 -2.29
CA LYS A 120 -12.59 -27.01 -1.22
C LYS A 120 -11.96 -27.00 0.20
N THR A 121 -10.88 -26.25 0.36
CA THR A 121 -10.20 -26.00 1.63
C THR A 121 -10.37 -24.53 2.03
N LEU A 122 -9.90 -24.18 3.23
CA LEU A 122 -9.74 -22.80 3.66
C LEU A 122 -8.26 -22.47 3.68
N PHE A 123 -7.87 -21.38 3.03
CA PHE A 123 -6.51 -20.86 3.14
C PHE A 123 -6.24 -20.32 4.54
N ARG A 124 -7.23 -19.61 5.10
CA ARG A 124 -7.16 -19.03 6.43
C ARG A 124 -8.30 -19.54 7.29
N ASN A 125 -8.00 -19.92 8.55
CA ASN A 125 -9.04 -20.32 9.49
C ASN A 125 -10.04 -19.15 9.70
N ARG A 126 -11.33 -19.44 9.68
CA ARG A 126 -12.41 -18.46 9.87
C ARG A 126 -12.30 -17.71 11.19
N ASP A 127 -11.81 -18.34 12.24
CA ASP A 127 -11.61 -17.72 13.56
C ASP A 127 -10.54 -16.61 13.54
N THR A 128 -9.68 -16.60 12.51
CA THR A 128 -8.63 -15.60 12.32
C THR A 128 -9.02 -14.49 11.34
N TRP A 129 -10.22 -14.56 10.73
CA TRP A 129 -10.71 -13.49 9.90
C TRP A 129 -10.99 -12.25 10.73
N TRP A 130 -10.69 -11.12 10.16
CA TRP A 130 -10.92 -9.86 10.83
C TRP A 130 -12.42 -9.60 11.03
N GLN A 131 -12.81 -9.29 12.26
CA GLN A 131 -14.18 -9.02 12.68
C GLN A 131 -14.33 -7.51 13.02
N PRO A 132 -15.50 -6.89 12.92
CA PRO A 132 -16.81 -7.41 12.56
C PRO A 132 -17.12 -7.20 11.06
N GLY A 133 -18.10 -7.89 10.55
CA GLY A 133 -18.71 -7.53 9.26
C GLY A 133 -18.46 -8.48 8.12
N ILE A 134 -17.82 -9.61 8.39
CA ILE A 134 -17.67 -10.67 7.41
C ILE A 134 -18.92 -11.50 7.41
N VAL A 135 -19.51 -11.68 6.22
CA VAL A 135 -20.60 -12.65 6.04
C VAL A 135 -19.96 -14.03 5.93
N ASP A 136 -20.18 -14.86 6.94
CA ASP A 136 -19.76 -16.26 6.98
C ASP A 136 -21.00 -17.15 6.89
N THR A 137 -21.23 -17.70 5.70
CA THR A 137 -22.36 -18.62 5.44
C THR A 137 -21.99 -20.07 5.64
N GLY A 138 -20.72 -20.39 5.89
CA GLY A 138 -20.16 -21.73 5.91
C GLY A 138 -19.74 -22.22 4.51
N SER A 139 -19.93 -21.43 3.46
CA SER A 139 -19.52 -21.76 2.11
C SER A 139 -18.04 -21.43 1.85
N SER A 140 -17.38 -22.22 1.01
CA SER A 140 -15.98 -21.97 0.63
C SER A 140 -15.78 -20.68 -0.15
N ILE A 141 -16.84 -20.12 -0.77
CA ILE A 141 -16.77 -18.82 -1.46
C ILE A 141 -16.58 -17.64 -0.48
N ASP A 142 -16.94 -17.83 0.78
CA ASP A 142 -16.84 -16.75 1.78
C ASP A 142 -15.41 -16.24 1.92
N GLN A 143 -14.39 -17.11 1.78
CA GLN A 143 -12.99 -16.71 1.84
C GLN A 143 -12.57 -15.78 0.68
N LEU A 144 -13.13 -15.99 -0.52
CA LEU A 144 -12.90 -15.10 -1.66
C LEU A 144 -13.58 -13.75 -1.42
N ASN A 145 -14.83 -13.77 -0.92
CA ASN A 145 -15.54 -12.55 -0.57
C ASN A 145 -14.82 -11.78 0.56
N TYR A 146 -14.29 -12.52 1.55
CA TYR A 146 -13.50 -11.91 2.62
C TYR A 146 -12.33 -11.11 2.08
N LEU A 147 -11.48 -11.72 1.25
CA LEU A 147 -10.31 -11.03 0.73
C LEU A 147 -10.69 -9.99 -0.33
N ALA A 148 -11.67 -10.31 -1.21
CA ALA A 148 -12.04 -9.42 -2.30
C ALA A 148 -12.66 -8.10 -1.84
N TYR A 149 -13.41 -8.14 -0.77
CA TYR A 149 -14.19 -6.97 -0.34
C TYR A 149 -13.70 -6.36 0.97
N MET A 150 -13.25 -7.17 1.93
CA MET A 150 -12.73 -6.71 3.24
C MET A 150 -13.52 -5.50 3.79
N LEU A 151 -14.85 -5.66 3.98
CA LEU A 151 -15.76 -4.58 4.40
C LEU A 151 -15.76 -3.35 3.46
N ASP A 152 -15.66 -3.57 2.16
CA ASP A 152 -15.54 -2.51 1.16
C ASP A 152 -14.21 -1.72 1.21
N GLU A 153 -13.22 -2.23 1.92
CA GLU A 153 -11.87 -1.64 1.98
C GLU A 153 -11.06 -2.02 0.75
N HIS A 154 -11.11 -3.29 0.30
CA HIS A 154 -10.41 -3.75 -0.89
C HIS A 154 -11.16 -3.35 -2.18
N LYS A 155 -10.42 -2.91 -3.17
CA LYS A 155 -10.92 -2.42 -4.47
C LYS A 155 -10.29 -3.15 -5.65
N TYR A 156 -9.18 -3.84 -5.43
CA TYR A 156 -8.42 -4.54 -6.44
C TYR A 156 -7.67 -5.73 -5.84
N MET A 157 -7.51 -6.78 -6.61
CA MET A 157 -6.86 -8.00 -6.15
C MET A 157 -5.67 -8.33 -7.03
N PHE A 158 -4.62 -8.82 -6.39
CA PHE A 158 -3.36 -9.12 -7.04
C PHE A 158 -3.04 -10.62 -6.97
N ASP A 159 -2.40 -11.09 -8.02
CA ASP A 159 -1.52 -12.25 -8.02
C ASP A 159 -0.13 -11.82 -8.54
N GLU A 160 0.79 -12.77 -8.64
CA GLU A 160 2.17 -12.49 -9.01
C GLU A 160 2.29 -11.86 -10.40
N GLU A 161 1.56 -12.41 -11.38
CA GLU A 161 1.57 -11.93 -12.76
C GLU A 161 0.95 -10.54 -12.87
N ASN A 162 -0.22 -10.35 -12.26
CA ASN A 162 -0.94 -9.09 -12.31
C ASN A 162 -0.15 -7.96 -11.62
N LEU A 163 0.52 -8.23 -10.50
CA LEU A 163 1.34 -7.23 -9.81
C LEU A 163 2.46 -6.71 -10.72
N ILE A 164 3.22 -7.61 -11.36
CA ILE A 164 4.31 -7.23 -12.27
C ILE A 164 3.77 -6.48 -13.49
N ASN A 165 2.68 -6.96 -14.10
CA ASN A 165 2.05 -6.31 -15.24
C ASN A 165 1.55 -4.89 -14.89
N THR A 166 0.99 -4.72 -13.68
CA THR A 166 0.51 -3.42 -13.20
C THR A 166 1.65 -2.40 -13.02
N LEU A 167 2.77 -2.83 -12.43
CA LEU A 167 3.97 -1.99 -12.29
C LEU A 167 4.53 -1.61 -13.67
N THR A 168 4.67 -2.58 -14.57
CA THR A 168 5.14 -2.35 -15.94
C THR A 168 4.22 -1.38 -16.71
N GLN A 169 2.91 -1.53 -16.60
CA GLN A 169 1.92 -0.64 -17.23
C GLN A 169 1.98 0.79 -16.68
N ALA A 170 2.35 0.96 -15.41
CA ALA A 170 2.58 2.27 -14.83
C ALA A 170 3.88 2.95 -15.32
N GLY A 171 4.74 2.20 -16.03
CA GLY A 171 5.97 2.68 -16.65
C GLY A 171 7.24 2.38 -15.86
N PHE A 172 7.16 1.57 -14.79
CA PHE A 172 8.35 1.11 -14.10
C PHE A 172 9.17 0.16 -14.96
N SER A 173 10.49 0.20 -14.80
CA SER A 173 11.45 -0.74 -15.38
C SER A 173 11.81 -1.84 -14.38
N ASN A 174 12.38 -2.94 -14.87
CA ASN A 174 12.88 -4.05 -14.05
C ASN A 174 11.90 -4.56 -12.98
N ALA A 175 10.58 -4.49 -13.26
CA ALA A 175 9.58 -5.00 -12.33
C ALA A 175 9.69 -6.51 -12.19
N GLN A 176 9.95 -6.99 -10.97
CA GLN A 176 10.11 -8.42 -10.69
C GLN A 176 9.69 -8.77 -9.26
N LEU A 177 9.35 -10.02 -9.05
CA LEU A 177 9.09 -10.55 -7.72
C LEU A 177 10.39 -10.56 -6.90
N ARG A 178 10.25 -10.40 -5.59
CA ARG A 178 11.32 -10.56 -4.61
C ARG A 178 10.87 -11.45 -3.46
N GLU A 179 11.81 -11.93 -2.71
CA GLU A 179 11.56 -12.63 -1.46
C GLU A 179 11.22 -11.66 -0.32
N PHE A 180 10.74 -12.20 0.80
CA PHE A 180 10.53 -11.47 2.05
C PHE A 180 11.82 -10.78 2.50
N ASP A 181 11.72 -9.52 2.90
CA ASP A 181 12.81 -8.72 3.45
C ASP A 181 12.49 -8.32 4.90
N GLY A 182 13.14 -8.94 5.86
CA GLY A 182 12.91 -8.71 7.28
C GLY A 182 13.24 -7.28 7.77
N GLU A 183 13.89 -6.44 6.96
CA GLU A 183 14.11 -5.02 7.27
C GLU A 183 12.92 -4.13 6.83
N LEU A 184 12.15 -4.59 5.85
CA LEU A 184 11.03 -3.84 5.27
C LEU A 184 9.68 -4.44 5.65
N ASP A 185 9.55 -5.75 5.49
CA ASP A 185 8.27 -6.44 5.49
C ASP A 185 7.83 -6.87 6.90
N LEU A 186 6.53 -7.06 7.08
CA LEU A 186 5.95 -7.53 8.33
C LEU A 186 5.82 -9.05 8.30
N LEU A 187 6.54 -9.73 9.18
CA LEU A 187 6.56 -11.19 9.28
C LEU A 187 5.17 -11.79 9.48
N GLU A 188 4.31 -11.12 10.23
CA GLU A 188 2.93 -11.55 10.47
C GLU A 188 2.03 -11.54 9.24
N ARG A 189 2.47 -10.92 8.12
CA ARG A 189 1.77 -10.89 6.83
C ARG A 189 2.42 -11.73 5.76
N ASP A 190 3.61 -12.29 6.01
CA ASP A 190 4.39 -13.04 5.03
C ASP A 190 3.61 -14.21 4.42
N PHE A 191 2.85 -14.93 5.24
CA PHE A 191 2.08 -16.12 4.83
C PHE A 191 1.05 -15.88 3.71
N GLU A 192 0.61 -14.64 3.50
CA GLU A 192 -0.42 -14.30 2.52
C GLU A 192 0.00 -13.20 1.54
N SER A 193 1.28 -12.84 1.52
CA SER A 193 1.78 -11.69 0.77
C SER A 193 2.54 -12.07 -0.49
N ILE A 194 2.51 -11.18 -1.47
CA ILE A 194 3.40 -11.16 -2.63
C ILE A 194 4.27 -9.92 -2.51
N TYR A 195 5.53 -10.10 -2.83
CA TYR A 195 6.52 -9.03 -2.83
C TYR A 195 7.06 -8.79 -4.23
N ALA A 196 7.22 -7.53 -4.56
CA ALA A 196 7.86 -7.12 -5.81
C ALA A 196 8.71 -5.88 -5.58
N PHE A 197 9.66 -5.67 -6.48
CA PHE A 197 10.31 -4.38 -6.62
C PHE A 197 10.33 -3.96 -8.09
N ALA A 198 10.50 -2.65 -8.31
CA ALA A 198 10.64 -2.08 -9.63
C ALA A 198 11.50 -0.81 -9.57
N GLU A 199 12.16 -0.49 -10.67
CA GLU A 199 12.95 0.72 -10.83
C GLU A 199 12.18 1.78 -11.62
N LYS A 200 12.60 3.03 -11.51
CA LYS A 200 11.95 4.12 -12.23
C LYS A 200 11.95 3.95 -13.74
#